data_dac7c76e1fd335330ef70f72a2b841a1
#
_entry.id   dac7c76e1fd335330ef70f72a2b841a1
#
_cell.length_a   1.000
_cell.length_b   1.000
_cell.length_c   1.000
_cell.angle_alpha   90.00
_cell.angle_beta   90.00
_cell.angle_gamma   90.00
#
_symmetry.space_group_name_H-M   'P 1'
#
loop_
_entity.id
_entity.type
_entity.pdbx_description
1 polymer ?
#
loop_
_entity_poly.entity_id
_entity_poly.type
_entity_poly.pdbx_seq_one_letter_code
_entity_poly.pdbx_strand_id
1 'polypeptide(L)'
;MVLGAQGRVALLRGQAAQAVEHYRAALARLRPGESRPDICEVFEFLGWALAADGQHRVAARLLAFAERERTDMGIVLPPVDRAHHERAMDAVCGALDKPEFTAAWAEGQALDMEGAIAGSIGS
;
A
#
# COMPACT_ATOMS: atom_id res chain seq x y z
N MET A 1 19.90 -1.31 2.33
CA MET A 1 18.98 -2.08 1.48
C MET A 1 17.68 -1.30 1.30
N VAL A 2 17.19 -1.22 0.09
CA VAL A 2 15.94 -0.55 -0.21
C VAL A 2 14.83 -1.58 -0.23
N LEU A 3 13.88 -1.48 0.71
CA LEU A 3 12.73 -2.37 0.75
C LEU A 3 11.89 -2.21 -0.51
N GLY A 4 11.52 -3.31 -1.12
CA GLY A 4 10.61 -3.29 -2.26
C GLY A 4 11.18 -2.78 -3.57
N ALA A 5 12.52 -2.67 -3.71
CA ALA A 5 13.13 -2.18 -4.94
C ALA A 5 12.70 -2.97 -6.18
N GLN A 6 12.63 -4.29 -6.10
CA GLN A 6 12.19 -5.13 -7.21
C GLN A 6 10.71 -4.93 -7.54
N GLY A 7 9.88 -4.74 -6.52
CA GLY A 7 8.47 -4.45 -6.71
C GLY A 7 8.25 -3.12 -7.41
N ARG A 8 9.05 -2.11 -7.06
CA ARG A 8 8.98 -0.80 -7.70
C ARG A 8 9.32 -0.88 -9.19
N VAL A 9 10.37 -1.63 -9.54
CA VAL A 9 10.73 -1.85 -10.94
C VAL A 9 9.59 -2.54 -11.70
N ALA A 10 9.00 -3.58 -11.11
CA ALA A 10 7.88 -4.30 -11.72
C ALA A 10 6.68 -3.37 -11.93
N LEU A 11 6.36 -2.52 -10.95
CA LEU A 11 5.26 -1.58 -11.07
C LEU A 11 5.48 -0.57 -12.19
N LEU A 12 6.69 -0.05 -12.32
CA LEU A 12 7.04 0.90 -13.38
C LEU A 12 6.97 0.28 -14.77
N ARG A 13 7.15 -1.05 -14.87
CA ARG A 13 7.04 -1.79 -16.12
C ARG A 13 5.61 -2.27 -16.43
N GLY A 14 4.64 -1.88 -15.62
CA GLY A 14 3.25 -2.32 -15.79
C GLY A 14 3.01 -3.76 -15.36
N GLN A 15 3.88 -4.33 -14.54
CA GLN A 15 3.79 -5.71 -14.05
C GLN A 15 3.23 -5.71 -12.63
N ALA A 16 1.98 -5.27 -12.48
CA ALA A 16 1.36 -5.06 -11.17
C ALA A 16 1.33 -6.32 -10.31
N ALA A 17 0.99 -7.48 -10.88
CA ALA A 17 0.94 -8.73 -10.12
C ALA A 17 2.30 -9.10 -9.54
N GLN A 18 3.37 -8.92 -10.32
CA GLN A 18 4.74 -9.16 -9.84
C GLN A 18 5.13 -8.16 -8.75
N ALA A 19 4.73 -6.89 -8.90
CA ALA A 19 4.98 -5.88 -7.87
C ALA A 19 4.32 -6.27 -6.55
N VAL A 20 3.06 -6.73 -6.60
CA VAL A 20 2.35 -7.22 -5.40
C VAL A 20 3.15 -8.32 -4.71
N GLU A 21 3.63 -9.32 -5.46
CA GLU A 21 4.41 -10.42 -4.91
C GLU A 21 5.71 -9.93 -4.25
N HIS A 22 6.43 -9.02 -4.89
CA HIS A 22 7.67 -8.47 -4.34
C HIS A 22 7.44 -7.70 -3.05
N TYR A 23 6.39 -6.88 -2.99
CA TYR A 23 6.09 -6.10 -1.77
C TYR A 23 5.59 -6.99 -0.64
N ARG A 24 4.77 -8.00 -0.94
CA ARG A 24 4.35 -9.00 0.07
C ARG A 24 5.54 -9.74 0.63
N ALA A 25 6.48 -10.14 -0.23
CA ALA A 25 7.70 -10.80 0.21
C ALA A 25 8.54 -9.88 1.11
N ALA A 26 8.63 -8.59 0.76
CA ALA A 26 9.35 -7.63 1.59
C ALA A 26 8.73 -7.52 2.99
N LEU A 27 7.40 -7.46 3.07
CA LEU A 27 6.71 -7.40 4.37
C LEU A 27 6.88 -8.68 5.17
N ALA A 28 6.88 -9.85 4.52
CA ALA A 28 7.07 -11.13 5.18
C ALA A 28 8.49 -11.29 5.75
N ARG A 29 9.45 -10.51 5.24
CA ARG A 29 10.87 -10.58 5.64
C ARG A 29 11.31 -9.42 6.52
N LEU A 30 10.39 -8.66 7.07
CA LEU A 30 10.74 -7.55 7.96
C LEU A 30 11.54 -8.04 9.14
N ARG A 31 12.61 -7.32 9.46
CA ARG A 31 13.48 -7.63 10.58
C ARG A 31 13.18 -6.69 11.74
N PRO A 32 13.46 -7.12 12.99
CA PRO A 32 13.45 -6.20 14.12
C PRO A 32 14.40 -5.03 13.83
N GLY A 33 13.94 -3.81 14.05
CA GLY A 33 14.74 -2.61 13.81
C GLY A 33 14.53 -1.96 12.45
N GLU A 34 13.70 -2.52 11.57
CA GLU A 34 13.31 -1.82 10.33
C GLU A 34 12.57 -0.54 10.69
N SER A 35 12.87 0.55 9.99
CA SER A 35 12.30 1.84 10.32
C SER A 35 10.82 1.90 9.96
N ARG A 36 10.02 2.56 10.81
CA ARG A 36 8.60 2.76 10.57
C ARG A 36 8.32 3.49 9.26
N PRO A 37 9.07 4.56 8.89
CA PRO A 37 8.88 5.19 7.59
C PRO A 37 9.12 4.26 6.41
N ASP A 38 10.12 3.39 6.47
CA ASP A 38 10.42 2.44 5.40
C ASP A 38 9.31 1.40 5.25
N ILE A 39 8.81 0.90 6.37
CA ILE A 39 7.69 -0.05 6.37
C ILE A 39 6.44 0.60 5.75
N CYS A 40 6.15 1.83 6.15
CA CYS A 40 5.02 2.59 5.62
C CYS A 40 5.14 2.76 4.10
N GLU A 41 6.33 3.04 3.60
CA GLU A 41 6.59 3.18 2.17
C GLU A 41 6.26 1.89 1.42
N VAL A 42 6.62 0.74 1.97
CA VAL A 42 6.29 -0.56 1.37
C VAL A 42 4.77 -0.75 1.28
N PHE A 43 4.03 -0.39 2.33
CA PHE A 43 2.57 -0.47 2.31
C PHE A 43 1.96 0.44 1.24
N GLU A 44 2.49 1.62 1.05
CA GLU A 44 2.01 2.52 -0.01
C GLU A 44 2.24 1.93 -1.38
N PHE A 45 3.46 1.45 -1.65
CA PHE A 45 3.78 0.83 -2.94
C PHE A 45 2.94 -0.42 -3.17
N LEU A 46 2.74 -1.23 -2.14
CA LEU A 46 1.86 -2.39 -2.24
C LEU A 46 0.42 -1.97 -2.56
N GLY A 47 -0.07 -0.92 -1.92
CA GLY A 47 -1.41 -0.39 -2.20
C GLY A 47 -1.56 0.07 -3.65
N TRP A 48 -0.55 0.76 -4.19
CA TRP A 48 -0.57 1.17 -5.60
C TRP A 48 -0.54 -0.03 -6.55
N ALA A 49 0.27 -1.04 -6.24
CA ALA A 49 0.35 -2.27 -7.04
C ALA A 49 -0.96 -3.05 -7.00
N LEU A 50 -1.57 -3.17 -5.82
CA LEU A 50 -2.87 -3.84 -5.67
C LEU A 50 -3.96 -3.13 -6.47
N ALA A 51 -3.97 -1.80 -6.45
CA ALA A 51 -4.92 -1.01 -7.23
C ALA A 51 -4.74 -1.28 -8.73
N ALA A 52 -3.50 -1.32 -9.20
CA ALA A 52 -3.20 -1.60 -10.61
C ALA A 52 -3.52 -3.06 -10.99
N ASP A 53 -3.45 -3.98 -10.02
CA ASP A 53 -3.75 -5.40 -10.22
C ASP A 53 -5.24 -5.74 -10.08
N GLY A 54 -6.09 -4.75 -9.88
CA GLY A 54 -7.52 -4.94 -9.74
C GLY A 54 -8.00 -5.37 -8.36
N GLN A 55 -7.14 -5.42 -7.36
CA GLN A 55 -7.49 -5.77 -5.99
C GLN A 55 -7.85 -4.52 -5.19
N HIS A 56 -8.94 -3.87 -5.59
CA HIS A 56 -9.26 -2.51 -5.15
C HIS A 56 -9.62 -2.40 -3.67
N ARG A 57 -10.30 -3.40 -3.13
CA ARG A 57 -10.71 -3.35 -1.71
C ARG A 57 -9.51 -3.46 -0.78
N VAL A 58 -8.61 -4.40 -1.05
CA VAL A 58 -7.38 -4.55 -0.28
C VAL A 58 -6.49 -3.32 -0.45
N ALA A 59 -6.41 -2.79 -1.68
CA ALA A 59 -5.67 -1.57 -1.97
C ALA A 59 -6.18 -0.39 -1.13
N ALA A 60 -7.49 -0.17 -1.08
CA ALA A 60 -8.09 0.90 -0.28
C ALA A 60 -7.74 0.76 1.19
N ARG A 61 -7.80 -0.45 1.71
CA ARG A 61 -7.49 -0.73 3.11
C ARG A 61 -6.03 -0.40 3.45
N LEU A 62 -5.09 -0.87 2.62
CA LEU A 62 -3.67 -0.63 2.87
C LEU A 62 -3.25 0.82 2.63
N LEU A 63 -3.84 1.48 1.64
CA LEU A 63 -3.60 2.90 1.40
C LEU A 63 -4.11 3.76 2.56
N ALA A 64 -5.26 3.40 3.14
CA ALA A 64 -5.79 4.08 4.32
C ALA A 64 -4.87 3.93 5.52
N PHE A 65 -4.35 2.72 5.73
CA PHE A 65 -3.38 2.46 6.79
C PHE A 65 -2.10 3.29 6.61
N ALA A 66 -1.55 3.28 5.40
CA ALA A 66 -0.34 4.03 5.08
C ALA A 66 -0.53 5.54 5.27
N GLU A 67 -1.69 6.07 4.85
CA GLU A 67 -2.00 7.49 5.04
C GLU A 67 -2.04 7.86 6.52
N ARG A 68 -2.69 7.05 7.34
CA ARG A 68 -2.72 7.30 8.79
C ARG A 68 -1.31 7.28 9.38
N GLU A 69 -0.50 6.30 9.00
CA GLU A 69 0.87 6.20 9.49
C GLU A 69 1.71 7.42 9.07
N ARG A 70 1.58 7.86 7.83
CA ARG A 70 2.27 9.06 7.37
C ARG A 70 1.85 10.31 8.17
N THR A 71 0.55 10.44 8.37
CA THR A 71 -0.01 11.56 9.13
C THR A 71 0.54 11.57 10.56
N ASP A 72 0.56 10.40 11.20
CA ASP A 72 1.08 10.26 12.58
C ASP A 72 2.57 10.58 12.66
N MET A 73 3.33 10.27 11.62
CA MET A 73 4.77 10.54 11.58
C MET A 73 5.11 11.93 11.03
N GLY A 74 4.12 12.67 10.52
CA GLY A 74 4.34 13.98 9.92
C GLY A 74 5.05 13.90 8.57
N ILE A 75 4.91 12.79 7.84
CA ILE A 75 5.56 12.59 6.55
C ILE A 75 4.61 12.99 5.41
N VAL A 76 5.12 13.79 4.48
CA VAL A 76 4.40 14.22 3.28
C VAL A 76 4.90 13.41 2.09
N LEU A 77 3.98 12.95 1.22
CA LEU A 77 4.36 12.26 0.00
C LEU A 77 5.20 13.17 -0.91
N PRO A 78 6.35 12.68 -1.40
CA PRO A 78 7.11 13.42 -2.42
C PRO A 78 6.27 13.67 -3.67
N PRO A 79 6.52 14.75 -4.43
CA PRO A 79 5.75 15.06 -5.63
C PRO A 79 5.69 13.93 -6.66
N VAL A 80 6.78 13.18 -6.84
CA VAL A 80 6.82 12.05 -7.78
C VAL A 80 5.86 10.94 -7.34
N ASP A 81 5.67 10.74 -6.05
CA ASP A 81 4.80 9.71 -5.51
C ASP A 81 3.33 10.14 -5.52
N ARG A 82 3.05 11.44 -5.50
CA ARG A 82 1.67 11.94 -5.56
C ARG A 82 0.95 11.51 -6.83
N ALA A 83 1.62 11.52 -7.96
CA ALA A 83 1.02 11.11 -9.23
C ALA A 83 0.63 9.63 -9.20
N HIS A 84 1.49 8.79 -8.64
CA HIS A 84 1.19 7.35 -8.46
C HIS A 84 0.04 7.14 -7.50
N HIS A 85 0.03 7.89 -6.40
CA HIS A 85 -1.02 7.80 -5.40
C HIS A 85 -2.37 8.23 -5.98
N GLU A 86 -2.42 9.33 -6.71
CA GLU A 86 -3.66 9.81 -7.33
C GLU A 86 -4.22 8.79 -8.32
N ARG A 87 -3.38 8.18 -9.13
CA ARG A 87 -3.82 7.12 -10.06
C ARG A 87 -4.40 5.92 -9.33
N ALA A 88 -3.76 5.51 -8.24
CA ALA A 88 -4.27 4.41 -7.43
C ALA A 88 -5.61 4.76 -6.79
N MET A 89 -5.74 5.95 -6.24
CA MET A 89 -6.98 6.41 -5.64
C MET A 89 -8.11 6.51 -6.67
N ASP A 90 -7.81 7.02 -7.86
CA ASP A 90 -8.79 7.10 -8.94
C ASP A 90 -9.26 5.70 -9.36
N ALA A 91 -8.35 4.75 -9.47
CA ALA A 91 -8.68 3.36 -9.82
C ALA A 91 -9.58 2.73 -8.74
N VAL A 92 -9.24 2.92 -7.49
CA VAL A 92 -10.00 2.36 -6.36
C VAL A 92 -11.39 3.00 -6.28
N CYS A 93 -11.47 4.32 -6.36
CA CYS A 93 -12.75 5.03 -6.30
C CYS A 93 -13.63 4.74 -7.50
N GLY A 94 -13.05 4.47 -8.66
CA GLY A 94 -13.78 4.11 -9.85
C GLY A 94 -14.31 2.68 -9.84
N ALA A 95 -13.67 1.78 -9.10
CA ALA A 95 -14.01 0.37 -9.07
C ALA A 95 -14.96 0.01 -7.91
N LEU A 96 -14.83 0.68 -6.77
CA LEU A 96 -15.67 0.43 -5.61
C LEU A 96 -16.80 1.45 -5.55
N ASP A 97 -18.00 1.00 -5.16
CA ASP A 97 -19.04 1.96 -4.85
C ASP A 97 -18.70 2.72 -3.55
N LYS A 98 -19.42 3.79 -3.29
CA LYS A 98 -19.14 4.65 -2.14
C LYS A 98 -19.20 3.92 -0.79
N PRO A 99 -20.23 3.10 -0.50
CA PRO A 99 -20.24 2.32 0.73
C PRO A 99 -19.07 1.35 0.87
N GLU A 100 -18.71 0.66 -0.22
CA GLU A 100 -17.57 -0.28 -0.22
C GLU A 100 -16.26 0.45 0.06
N PHE A 101 -16.04 1.57 -0.61
CA PHE A 101 -14.83 2.37 -0.41
C PHE A 101 -14.77 2.89 1.03
N THR A 102 -15.85 3.46 1.52
CA THR A 102 -15.93 4.00 2.89
C THR A 102 -15.61 2.93 3.93
N ALA A 103 -16.19 1.74 3.76
CA ALA A 103 -15.95 0.62 4.69
C ALA A 103 -14.50 0.16 4.66
N ALA A 104 -13.92 -0.03 3.47
CA ALA A 104 -12.54 -0.46 3.32
C ALA A 104 -11.56 0.57 3.89
N TRP A 105 -11.81 1.85 3.63
CA TRP A 105 -11.00 2.94 4.14
C TRP A 105 -11.03 2.99 5.66
N ALA A 106 -12.21 2.90 6.26
CA ALA A 106 -12.36 2.87 7.71
C ALA A 106 -11.65 1.68 8.34
N GLU A 107 -11.75 0.49 7.73
CA GLU A 107 -11.03 -0.70 8.19
C GLU A 107 -9.52 -0.46 8.19
N GLY A 108 -8.99 0.12 7.11
CA GLY A 108 -7.56 0.43 7.00
C GLY A 108 -7.09 1.43 8.04
N GLN A 109 -7.87 2.46 8.29
CA GLN A 109 -7.56 3.47 9.30
C GLN A 109 -7.54 2.90 10.72
N ALA A 110 -8.25 1.81 10.95
CA ALA A 110 -8.30 1.13 12.25
C ALA A 110 -7.23 0.07 12.45
N LEU A 111 -6.47 -0.31 11.41
CA LEU A 111 -5.44 -1.34 11.51
C LEU A 111 -4.25 -0.85 12.33
N ASP A 112 -3.68 -1.76 13.12
CA ASP A 112 -2.32 -1.57 13.66
C ASP A 112 -1.31 -2.20 12.70
N MET A 113 -0.03 -2.04 12.98
CA MET A 113 1.04 -2.55 12.11
C MET A 113 0.95 -4.07 11.96
N GLU A 114 0.69 -4.79 13.03
CA GLU A 114 0.58 -6.24 13.02
C GLU A 114 -0.61 -6.69 12.15
N GLY A 115 -1.76 -6.05 12.33
CA GLY A 115 -2.95 -6.33 11.55
C GLY A 115 -2.77 -6.01 10.07
N ALA A 116 -2.07 -4.93 9.75
CA ALA A 116 -1.79 -4.56 8.37
C ALA A 116 -0.87 -5.58 7.69
N ILE A 117 0.16 -6.05 8.37
CA ILE A 117 1.06 -7.08 7.85
C ILE A 117 0.29 -8.38 7.62
N ALA A 118 -0.47 -8.82 8.60
CA ALA A 118 -1.27 -10.06 8.48
C ALA A 118 -2.25 -9.97 7.32
N GLY A 119 -2.95 -8.86 7.17
CA GLY A 119 -3.91 -8.65 6.10
C GLY A 119 -3.26 -8.58 4.72
N SER A 120 -2.04 -8.08 4.62
CA SER A 120 -1.34 -7.98 3.33
C SER A 120 -0.81 -9.32 2.85
N ILE A 121 -0.41 -10.20 3.77
CA ILE A 121 0.18 -11.50 3.45
C ILE A 121 -0.89 -12.59 3.29
N GLY A 122 -1.94 -12.53 4.09
CA GLY A 122 -2.94 -13.59 4.19
C GLY A 122 -4.11 -13.50 3.22
N SER A 123 -4.15 -12.47 2.39
CA SER A 123 -5.28 -12.26 1.47
C SER A 123 -5.07 -12.89 0.10
#